data_0c547927d40c555077a071cc3344be6d
#
_entry.id   0c547927d40c555077a071cc3344be6d
#
_cell.length_a   1.000
_cell.length_b   1.000
_cell.length_c   1.000
_cell.angle_alpha   90.00
_cell.angle_beta   90.00
_cell.angle_gamma   90.00
#
_symmetry.space_group_name_H-M   'P 1'
#
loop_
_entity.id
_entity.type
_entity.pdbx_description
1 polymer ?
#
loop_
_entity_poly.entity_id
_entity_poly.type
_entity_poly.pdbx_seq_one_letter_code
_entity_poly.pdbx_strand_id
1 'polypeptide(L)'
;MAELVSFTVPTGSDKTLLVWELSSGPTAEALHHSLFAVFSQFGLLYSVRVFPNAAVARPGFYAIIKFYSARDAHRAQKACDQKQLFQNSPVKVRLGTKHKAVQHQALALNSSQCQELANYYFGFNGWSKRIIKLQDLSDLEERANEDTVPPLQKQSLKFFCALEVVLPSYECRSPGAGMAEEPLDNLEEGPLSFLMKRRTIQKLAIQKAVSDAFQKLLIVILESGKIAVEYRPCEEITDASTEDELQDLIQKFPRKLYFLH
;
A
#
# COMPACT_ATOMS: atom_id res chain seq x y z
N MET A 1 25.12 4.96 1.64
CA MET A 1 23.96 5.76 2.13
C MET A 1 22.77 4.83 2.33
N ALA A 2 22.06 4.87 3.45
CA ALA A 2 20.91 4.03 3.70
C ALA A 2 19.74 4.44 2.79
N GLU A 3 18.93 3.49 2.34
CA GLU A 3 17.70 3.74 1.59
C GLU A 3 16.47 3.55 2.48
N LEU A 4 15.48 4.41 2.31
CA LEU A 4 14.24 4.38 3.06
C LEU A 4 13.09 3.91 2.15
N VAL A 5 12.38 2.86 2.55
CA VAL A 5 11.19 2.34 1.88
C VAL A 5 10.01 2.39 2.84
N SER A 6 9.02 3.21 2.50
CA SER A 6 7.78 3.38 3.27
C SER A 6 6.66 2.55 2.66
N PHE A 7 5.64 2.24 3.47
CA PHE A 7 4.41 1.58 3.03
C PHE A 7 3.40 2.58 2.41
N THR A 8 3.92 3.44 1.54
CA THR A 8 3.15 4.44 0.79
C THR A 8 3.37 4.28 -0.71
N VAL A 9 2.46 4.83 -1.50
CA VAL A 9 2.59 4.81 -2.97
C VAL A 9 3.87 5.52 -3.37
N PRO A 10 4.77 4.89 -4.17
CA PRO A 10 6.00 5.53 -4.60
C PRO A 10 5.71 6.72 -5.52
N THR A 11 6.07 7.92 -5.08
CA THR A 11 5.88 9.18 -5.84
C THR A 11 7.20 9.75 -6.37
N GLY A 12 8.34 9.25 -5.87
CA GLY A 12 9.67 9.73 -6.26
C GLY A 12 9.99 9.51 -7.73
N SER A 13 10.54 10.52 -8.38
CA SER A 13 11.03 10.41 -9.76
C SER A 13 12.20 9.43 -9.88
N ASP A 14 13.00 9.29 -8.83
CA ASP A 14 14.09 8.34 -8.67
C ASP A 14 13.64 6.87 -8.58
N LYS A 15 12.35 6.63 -8.27
CA LYS A 15 11.71 5.31 -8.23
C LYS A 15 10.94 4.98 -9.51
N THR A 16 10.91 5.90 -10.48
CA THR A 16 10.12 5.78 -11.70
C THR A 16 11.01 5.71 -12.92
N LEU A 17 10.81 4.71 -13.76
CA LEU A 17 11.46 4.59 -15.06
C LEU A 17 10.47 4.87 -16.18
N LEU A 18 10.92 5.63 -17.17
CA LEU A 18 10.31 5.78 -18.48
C LEU A 18 11.06 4.88 -19.46
N VAL A 19 10.34 3.96 -20.10
CA VAL A 19 10.84 3.06 -21.12
C VAL A 19 10.16 3.39 -22.43
N TRP A 20 10.92 3.68 -23.48
CA TRP A 20 10.36 4.00 -24.80
C TRP A 20 11.12 3.32 -25.94
N GLU A 21 10.72 3.56 -27.18
CA GLU A 21 11.12 2.80 -28.36
C GLU A 21 10.69 1.33 -28.26
N LEU A 22 9.52 1.10 -27.69
CA LEU A 22 8.88 -0.21 -27.69
C LEU A 22 8.19 -0.44 -29.04
N SER A 23 8.37 -1.64 -29.58
CA SER A 23 7.89 -2.03 -30.91
C SER A 23 6.36 -2.05 -30.98
N SER A 24 5.80 -1.74 -32.15
CA SER A 24 4.34 -1.77 -32.41
C SER A 24 3.80 -3.16 -32.77
N GLY A 25 4.67 -4.18 -32.93
CA GLY A 25 4.23 -5.53 -33.31
C GLY A 25 3.48 -6.29 -32.23
N PRO A 26 3.96 -6.32 -30.96
CA PRO A 26 3.27 -6.97 -29.87
C PRO A 26 2.05 -6.16 -29.38
N THR A 27 1.11 -6.85 -28.71
CA THR A 27 0.02 -6.18 -27.99
C THR A 27 0.53 -5.49 -26.72
N ALA A 28 -0.22 -4.50 -26.21
CA ALA A 28 0.13 -3.81 -24.95
C ALA A 28 0.24 -4.79 -23.76
N GLU A 29 -0.57 -5.84 -23.74
CA GLU A 29 -0.56 -6.89 -22.70
C GLU A 29 0.71 -7.75 -22.81
N ALA A 30 1.11 -8.15 -24.03
CA ALA A 30 2.35 -8.89 -24.25
C ALA A 30 3.58 -8.06 -23.83
N LEU A 31 3.60 -6.76 -24.17
CA LEU A 31 4.63 -5.83 -23.74
C LEU A 31 4.65 -5.66 -22.21
N HIS A 32 3.47 -5.53 -21.58
CA HIS A 32 3.36 -5.47 -20.12
C HIS A 32 3.99 -6.70 -19.46
N HIS A 33 3.66 -7.89 -19.95
CA HIS A 33 4.20 -9.14 -19.42
C HIS A 33 5.72 -9.23 -19.59
N SER A 34 6.24 -8.88 -20.77
CA SER A 34 7.67 -8.88 -21.06
C SER A 34 8.43 -7.89 -20.21
N LEU A 35 7.89 -6.67 -20.03
CA LEU A 35 8.48 -5.64 -19.18
C LEU A 35 8.47 -6.07 -17.71
N PHE A 36 7.37 -6.64 -17.24
CA PHE A 36 7.27 -7.15 -15.87
C PHE A 36 8.33 -8.24 -15.62
N ALA A 37 8.45 -9.23 -16.54
CA ALA A 37 9.42 -10.31 -16.41
C ALA A 37 10.88 -9.81 -16.37
N VAL A 38 11.23 -8.80 -17.18
CA VAL A 38 12.57 -8.23 -17.20
C VAL A 38 12.85 -7.37 -15.98
N PHE A 39 11.94 -6.46 -15.63
CA PHE A 39 12.20 -5.45 -14.60
C PHE A 39 12.02 -5.97 -13.16
N SER A 40 11.19 -7.00 -12.96
CA SER A 40 11.04 -7.65 -11.64
C SER A 40 12.31 -8.34 -11.13
N GLN A 41 13.27 -8.66 -12.02
CA GLN A 41 14.56 -9.22 -11.64
C GLN A 41 15.44 -8.24 -10.86
N PHE A 42 15.20 -6.94 -10.96
CA PHE A 42 15.96 -5.92 -10.27
C PHE A 42 15.41 -5.56 -8.89
N GLY A 43 14.14 -5.83 -8.64
CA GLY A 43 13.48 -5.56 -7.36
C GLY A 43 11.97 -5.58 -7.48
N LEU A 44 11.32 -5.31 -6.35
CA LEU A 44 9.86 -5.30 -6.27
C LEU A 44 9.28 -4.11 -7.04
N LEU A 45 8.37 -4.42 -7.97
CA LEU A 45 7.67 -3.44 -8.80
C LEU A 45 6.36 -3.02 -8.11
N TYR A 46 6.14 -1.72 -8.02
CA TYR A 46 4.84 -1.17 -7.63
C TYR A 46 3.84 -1.24 -8.79
N SER A 47 4.26 -0.84 -10.00
CA SER A 47 3.40 -0.88 -11.18
C SER A 47 4.18 -0.87 -12.49
N VAL A 48 3.62 -1.51 -13.50
CA VAL A 48 4.02 -1.42 -14.91
C VAL A 48 2.82 -0.93 -15.69
N ARG A 49 2.96 0.14 -16.46
CA ARG A 49 1.91 0.70 -17.31
C ARG A 49 2.43 0.91 -18.71
N VAL A 50 1.73 0.37 -19.69
CA VAL A 50 2.07 0.48 -21.11
C VAL A 50 1.07 1.39 -21.80
N PHE A 51 1.56 2.34 -22.59
CA PHE A 51 0.74 3.31 -23.30
C PHE A 51 1.13 3.35 -24.79
N PRO A 52 0.19 3.54 -25.70
CA PRO A 52 0.51 3.80 -27.09
C PRO A 52 1.19 5.16 -27.24
N ASN A 53 2.07 5.29 -28.23
CA ASN A 53 2.64 6.58 -28.60
C ASN A 53 1.55 7.52 -29.10
N ALA A 54 1.79 8.84 -28.98
CA ALA A 54 0.89 9.84 -29.53
C ALA A 54 0.72 9.66 -31.05
N ALA A 55 -0.45 9.99 -31.62
CA ALA A 55 -0.77 9.80 -33.03
C ALA A 55 0.21 10.52 -34.00
N VAL A 56 0.85 11.59 -33.52
CA VAL A 56 1.88 12.35 -34.30
C VAL A 56 3.28 11.74 -34.20
N ALA A 57 3.49 10.75 -33.35
CA ALA A 57 4.76 10.07 -33.15
C ALA A 57 4.85 8.79 -34.02
N ARG A 58 6.03 8.19 -34.09
CA ARG A 58 6.16 6.86 -34.71
C ARG A 58 5.29 5.84 -34.00
N PRO A 59 4.62 4.93 -34.74
CA PRO A 59 3.81 3.89 -34.14
C PRO A 59 4.68 3.04 -33.20
N GLY A 60 4.11 2.69 -32.04
CA GLY A 60 4.79 1.94 -30.98
C GLY A 60 4.21 2.28 -29.62
N PHE A 61 4.95 1.90 -28.59
CA PHE A 61 4.53 2.07 -27.20
C PHE A 61 5.64 2.71 -26.37
N TYR A 62 5.24 3.26 -25.21
CA TYR A 62 6.11 3.59 -24.11
C TYR A 62 5.55 3.01 -22.81
N ALA A 63 6.40 2.84 -21.80
CA ALA A 63 5.95 2.32 -20.51
C ALA A 63 6.49 3.17 -19.37
N ILE A 64 5.68 3.22 -18.28
CA ILE A 64 6.06 3.78 -17.00
C ILE A 64 6.13 2.64 -16.01
N ILE A 65 7.32 2.44 -15.43
CA ILE A 65 7.60 1.39 -14.45
C ILE A 65 7.96 2.06 -13.13
N LYS A 66 7.28 1.67 -12.05
CA LYS A 66 7.56 2.18 -10.71
C LYS A 66 8.07 1.07 -9.82
N PHE A 67 9.17 1.35 -9.12
CA PHE A 67 9.74 0.51 -8.08
C PHE A 67 9.41 1.05 -6.70
N TYR A 68 9.44 0.20 -5.69
CA TYR A 68 9.43 0.63 -4.29
C TYR A 68 10.79 1.22 -3.88
N SER A 69 11.89 0.74 -4.45
CA SER A 69 13.27 1.12 -4.17
C SER A 69 13.84 1.99 -5.30
N ALA A 70 14.48 3.11 -4.94
CA ALA A 70 15.21 3.94 -5.89
C ALA A 70 16.50 3.26 -6.36
N ARG A 71 17.16 2.50 -5.49
CA ARG A 71 18.36 1.71 -5.82
C ARG A 71 18.04 0.68 -6.90
N ASP A 72 16.90 0.00 -6.79
CA ASP A 72 16.48 -1.00 -7.77
C ASP A 72 16.15 -0.36 -9.12
N ALA A 73 15.47 0.79 -9.11
CA ALA A 73 15.20 1.56 -10.32
C ALA A 73 16.50 1.99 -11.02
N HIS A 74 17.50 2.47 -10.28
CA HIS A 74 18.81 2.83 -10.85
C HIS A 74 19.55 1.61 -11.41
N ARG A 75 19.54 0.47 -10.71
CA ARG A 75 20.14 -0.78 -11.22
C ARG A 75 19.48 -1.22 -12.51
N ALA A 76 18.15 -1.19 -12.56
CA ALA A 76 17.38 -1.56 -13.73
C ALA A 76 17.66 -0.63 -14.91
N GLN A 77 17.70 0.70 -14.68
CA GLN A 77 18.08 1.66 -15.72
C GLN A 77 19.45 1.34 -16.31
N LYS A 78 20.46 1.17 -15.45
CA LYS A 78 21.84 0.93 -15.85
C LYS A 78 22.01 -0.37 -16.65
N ALA A 79 21.25 -1.40 -16.29
CA ALA A 79 21.30 -2.71 -16.92
C ALA A 79 20.53 -2.76 -18.25
N CYS A 80 19.41 -2.02 -18.37
CA CYS A 80 18.47 -2.15 -19.47
C CYS A 80 18.57 -1.04 -20.54
N ASP A 81 19.15 0.13 -20.20
CA ASP A 81 19.24 1.24 -21.16
C ASP A 81 20.09 0.85 -22.37
N GLN A 82 19.60 1.14 -23.58
CA GLN A 82 20.23 0.81 -24.88
C GLN A 82 20.45 -0.70 -25.10
N LYS A 83 19.66 -1.56 -24.45
CA LYS A 83 19.77 -3.02 -24.61
C LYS A 83 18.61 -3.59 -25.41
N GLN A 84 18.88 -4.66 -26.14
CA GLN A 84 17.86 -5.53 -26.73
C GLN A 84 17.37 -6.49 -25.64
N LEU A 85 16.16 -6.28 -25.14
CA LEU A 85 15.62 -7.06 -24.03
C LEU A 85 14.75 -8.22 -24.51
N PHE A 86 13.64 -7.88 -25.16
CA PHE A 86 12.64 -8.82 -25.67
C PHE A 86 12.21 -8.47 -27.10
N GLN A 87 12.88 -7.53 -27.73
CA GLN A 87 12.69 -7.10 -29.12
C GLN A 87 14.05 -6.92 -29.81
N ASN A 88 14.05 -6.89 -31.15
CA ASN A 88 15.29 -6.80 -31.95
C ASN A 88 15.93 -5.40 -31.90
N SER A 89 15.14 -4.37 -31.55
CA SER A 89 15.66 -2.99 -31.39
C SER A 89 15.99 -2.71 -29.93
N PRO A 90 17.00 -1.89 -29.62
CA PRO A 90 17.32 -1.51 -28.27
C PRO A 90 16.20 -0.63 -27.68
N VAL A 91 15.88 -0.83 -26.40
CA VAL A 91 14.98 0.04 -25.65
C VAL A 91 15.74 1.18 -25.01
N LYS A 92 15.09 2.32 -24.80
CA LYS A 92 15.65 3.43 -24.02
C LYS A 92 14.98 3.50 -22.66
N VAL A 93 15.79 3.60 -21.61
CA VAL A 93 15.34 3.61 -20.21
C VAL A 93 15.90 4.83 -19.50
N ARG A 94 15.04 5.68 -18.96
CA ARG A 94 15.43 6.86 -18.17
C ARG A 94 14.68 6.93 -16.87
N LEU A 95 15.33 7.51 -15.86
CA LEU A 95 14.65 7.89 -14.64
C LEU A 95 13.66 9.02 -14.92
N GLY A 96 12.57 9.03 -14.18
CA GLY A 96 11.59 10.09 -14.24
C GLY A 96 12.21 11.44 -13.87
N THR A 97 11.80 12.51 -14.56
CA THR A 97 12.20 13.87 -14.24
C THR A 97 11.32 14.41 -13.11
N LYS A 98 11.92 15.15 -12.18
CA LYS A 98 11.14 15.87 -11.15
C LYS A 98 10.31 16.95 -11.84
N HIS A 99 9.00 16.75 -11.95
CA HIS A 99 8.11 17.86 -12.23
C HIS A 99 8.02 18.74 -10.98
N LYS A 100 8.28 20.05 -11.14
CA LYS A 100 8.13 21.02 -10.06
C LYS A 100 6.69 20.96 -9.53
N ALA A 101 6.61 20.73 -8.22
CA ALA A 101 5.49 21.04 -7.37
C ALA A 101 4.11 20.43 -7.66
N VAL A 102 3.87 19.26 -7.16
CA VAL A 102 2.72 19.03 -6.28
C VAL A 102 3.29 18.26 -5.11
N GLN A 103 3.23 18.80 -3.90
CA GLN A 103 3.39 17.99 -2.69
C GLN A 103 2.21 17.02 -2.69
N HIS A 104 2.40 15.87 -3.32
CA HIS A 104 1.43 14.80 -3.23
C HIS A 104 1.50 14.28 -1.81
N GLN A 105 0.42 14.46 -1.08
CA GLN A 105 0.20 13.75 0.16
C GLN A 105 0.47 12.25 -0.12
N ALA A 106 1.36 11.65 0.67
CA ALA A 106 1.75 10.27 0.47
C ALA A 106 0.53 9.37 0.66
N LEU A 107 0.03 8.79 -0.43
CA LEU A 107 -1.11 7.88 -0.38
C LEU A 107 -0.68 6.55 0.23
N ALA A 108 -1.48 6.02 1.14
CA ALA A 108 -1.31 4.72 1.73
C ALA A 108 -1.38 3.60 0.69
N LEU A 109 -0.57 2.57 0.86
CA LEU A 109 -0.75 1.31 0.14
C LEU A 109 -1.98 0.58 0.65
N ASN A 110 -2.67 -0.14 -0.23
CA ASN A 110 -3.70 -1.06 0.20
C ASN A 110 -3.10 -2.27 0.95
N SER A 111 -3.92 -3.00 1.69
CA SER A 111 -3.45 -4.11 2.53
C SER A 111 -2.73 -5.22 1.75
N SER A 112 -3.11 -5.48 0.50
CA SER A 112 -2.46 -6.50 -0.33
C SER A 112 -1.06 -6.08 -0.75
N GLN A 113 -0.90 -4.82 -1.16
CA GLN A 113 0.41 -4.24 -1.49
C GLN A 113 1.32 -4.13 -0.27
N CYS A 114 0.75 -3.80 0.92
CA CYS A 114 1.51 -3.83 2.17
C CYS A 114 2.04 -5.23 2.48
N GLN A 115 1.21 -6.27 2.32
CA GLN A 115 1.61 -7.66 2.55
C GLN A 115 2.66 -8.12 1.54
N GLU A 116 2.53 -7.75 0.27
CA GLU A 116 3.52 -8.05 -0.77
C GLU A 116 4.88 -7.43 -0.45
N LEU A 117 4.89 -6.15 -0.07
CA LEU A 117 6.09 -5.43 0.33
C LEU A 117 6.74 -6.04 1.59
N ALA A 118 5.91 -6.39 2.59
CA ALA A 118 6.37 -7.06 3.80
C ALA A 118 6.96 -8.45 3.51
N ASN A 119 6.29 -9.24 2.67
CA ASN A 119 6.79 -10.56 2.25
C ASN A 119 8.12 -10.47 1.49
N TYR A 120 8.30 -9.43 0.69
CA TYR A 120 9.55 -9.21 -0.05
C TYR A 120 10.73 -8.91 0.87
N TYR A 121 10.56 -8.02 1.86
CA TYR A 121 11.64 -7.59 2.73
C TYR A 121 11.83 -8.45 3.97
N PHE A 122 10.75 -8.93 4.57
CA PHE A 122 10.80 -9.71 5.83
C PHE A 122 10.67 -11.21 5.62
N GLY A 123 10.24 -11.63 4.42
CA GLY A 123 9.86 -13.01 4.14
C GLY A 123 8.44 -13.35 4.61
N PHE A 124 7.88 -14.41 4.05
CA PHE A 124 6.50 -14.85 4.31
C PHE A 124 6.24 -15.13 5.80
N ASN A 125 7.22 -15.67 6.53
CA ASN A 125 7.12 -15.98 7.96
C ASN A 125 7.75 -14.91 8.86
N GLY A 126 8.27 -13.80 8.28
CA GLY A 126 8.98 -12.76 9.02
C GLY A 126 8.07 -11.75 9.70
N TRP A 127 6.75 -11.84 9.46
CA TRP A 127 5.75 -10.96 10.04
C TRP A 127 4.42 -11.70 10.26
N SER A 128 3.60 -11.16 11.16
CA SER A 128 2.24 -11.66 11.40
C SER A 128 1.30 -10.52 11.78
N LYS A 129 0.00 -10.77 11.67
CA LYS A 129 -1.04 -9.85 12.16
C LYS A 129 -1.81 -10.51 13.29
N ARG A 130 -2.08 -9.76 14.35
CA ARG A 130 -2.89 -10.18 15.49
C ARG A 130 -4.07 -9.23 15.65
N ILE A 131 -5.28 -9.72 15.47
CA ILE A 131 -6.49 -8.94 15.73
C ILE A 131 -6.67 -8.85 17.26
N ILE A 132 -6.72 -7.61 17.76
CA ILE A 132 -6.93 -7.30 19.18
C ILE A 132 -8.43 -7.17 19.45
N LYS A 133 -9.14 -6.42 18.60
CA LYS A 133 -10.58 -6.18 18.72
C LYS A 133 -11.22 -6.13 17.34
N LEU A 134 -12.36 -6.77 17.21
CA LEU A 134 -13.22 -6.66 16.03
C LEU A 134 -14.64 -6.46 16.53
N GLN A 135 -15.21 -5.29 16.31
CA GLN A 135 -16.46 -4.89 16.89
C GLN A 135 -17.44 -4.44 15.81
N ASP A 136 -18.69 -4.93 15.94
CA ASP A 136 -19.83 -4.41 15.21
C ASP A 136 -20.34 -3.17 15.95
N LEU A 137 -20.44 -2.06 15.24
CA LEU A 137 -20.90 -0.78 15.79
C LEU A 137 -22.28 -0.39 15.25
N SER A 138 -22.92 -1.25 14.47
CA SER A 138 -24.21 -0.95 13.82
C SER A 138 -25.32 -0.63 14.85
N ASP A 139 -25.31 -1.34 16.00
CA ASP A 139 -26.35 -1.18 17.05
C ASP A 139 -26.07 -0.02 18.01
N LEU A 140 -24.89 0.60 17.98
CA LEU A 140 -24.54 1.67 18.94
C LEU A 140 -25.20 3.00 18.60
N GLU A 141 -25.52 3.25 17.34
CA GLU A 141 -26.18 4.48 16.90
C GLU A 141 -27.67 4.49 17.25
N GLU A 142 -28.31 3.32 17.39
CA GLU A 142 -29.73 3.22 17.79
C GLU A 142 -29.95 3.67 19.26
N ARG A 143 -28.98 3.41 20.13
CA ARG A 143 -29.10 3.75 21.57
C ARG A 143 -28.88 5.21 21.93
N ALA A 144 -28.19 5.96 21.05
CA ALA A 144 -27.86 7.37 21.29
C ALA A 144 -29.03 8.34 20.99
N ASN A 145 -30.09 7.87 20.32
CA ASN A 145 -31.14 8.73 19.75
C ASN A 145 -32.56 8.44 20.33
N GLU A 146 -32.66 7.80 21.50
CA GLU A 146 -33.98 7.52 22.12
C GLU A 146 -34.78 8.77 22.53
N ASP A 147 -34.18 9.99 22.52
CA ASP A 147 -34.83 11.22 23.02
C ASP A 147 -35.33 12.19 21.93
N THR A 148 -35.19 11.89 20.62
CA THR A 148 -35.69 12.78 19.58
C THR A 148 -36.39 12.00 18.45
N VAL A 149 -37.56 12.55 18.01
CA VAL A 149 -38.40 12.04 16.91
C VAL A 149 -37.54 11.63 15.70
N PRO A 150 -37.68 10.39 15.19
CA PRO A 150 -36.74 9.84 14.22
C PRO A 150 -36.92 10.47 12.84
N PRO A 151 -35.89 11.12 12.29
CA PRO A 151 -35.78 11.18 10.82
C PRO A 151 -35.54 9.75 10.31
N LEU A 152 -36.01 9.40 9.15
CA LEU A 152 -35.75 8.12 8.46
C LEU A 152 -34.24 7.78 8.55
N GLN A 153 -33.85 7.10 9.62
CA GLN A 153 -32.44 6.70 9.80
C GLN A 153 -32.17 5.56 8.82
N LYS A 154 -31.29 5.84 7.85
CA LYS A 154 -30.71 4.80 7.03
C LYS A 154 -29.86 3.92 7.95
N GLN A 155 -30.30 2.70 8.20
CA GLN A 155 -29.49 1.70 8.90
C GLN A 155 -28.18 1.50 8.11
N SER A 156 -27.06 1.50 8.80
CA SER A 156 -25.75 1.23 8.20
C SER A 156 -25.07 0.06 8.92
N LEU A 157 -24.36 -0.77 8.16
CA LEU A 157 -23.47 -1.76 8.73
C LEU A 157 -22.11 -1.10 8.98
N LYS A 158 -21.65 -1.13 10.24
CA LYS A 158 -20.41 -0.46 10.64
C LYS A 158 -19.53 -1.39 11.47
N PHE A 159 -18.29 -1.59 11.03
CA PHE A 159 -17.32 -2.41 11.72
C PHE A 159 -16.05 -1.64 12.05
N PHE A 160 -15.57 -1.85 13.27
CA PHE A 160 -14.27 -1.40 13.75
C PHE A 160 -13.34 -2.58 13.96
N CYS A 161 -12.08 -2.43 13.54
CA CYS A 161 -11.02 -3.39 13.78
C CYS A 161 -9.80 -2.69 14.36
N ALA A 162 -9.31 -3.20 15.50
CA ALA A 162 -7.99 -2.89 16.03
C ALA A 162 -7.12 -4.14 15.93
N LEU A 163 -5.91 -4.01 15.41
CA LEU A 163 -4.94 -5.09 15.26
C LEU A 163 -3.51 -4.59 15.48
N GLU A 164 -2.58 -5.50 15.57
CA GLU A 164 -1.16 -5.19 15.49
C GLU A 164 -0.48 -6.03 14.40
N VAL A 165 0.47 -5.43 13.70
CA VAL A 165 1.47 -6.11 12.88
C VAL A 165 2.67 -6.38 13.75
N VAL A 166 3.12 -7.63 13.79
CA VAL A 166 4.25 -8.09 14.61
C VAL A 166 5.37 -8.54 13.70
N LEU A 167 6.57 -8.04 13.96
CA LEU A 167 7.82 -8.38 13.27
C LEU A 167 8.77 -9.00 14.32
N PRO A 168 8.72 -10.32 14.56
CA PRO A 168 9.45 -10.95 15.67
C PRO A 168 10.96 -10.74 15.61
N SER A 169 11.56 -10.87 14.41
CA SER A 169 13.01 -10.70 14.21
C SER A 169 13.50 -9.27 14.46
N TYR A 170 12.61 -8.30 14.49
CA TYR A 170 12.92 -6.89 14.75
C TYR A 170 12.39 -6.43 16.11
N GLU A 171 11.80 -7.33 16.90
CA GLU A 171 11.12 -7.02 18.17
C GLU A 171 10.14 -5.84 18.04
N CYS A 172 9.59 -5.64 16.83
CA CYS A 172 8.77 -4.50 16.48
C CYS A 172 7.30 -4.90 16.42
N ARG A 173 6.44 -4.04 16.98
CA ARG A 173 4.99 -4.17 16.89
C ARG A 173 4.41 -2.84 16.45
N SER A 174 3.50 -2.89 15.48
CA SER A 174 2.83 -1.71 14.97
C SER A 174 1.32 -1.86 15.11
N PRO A 175 0.66 -1.05 15.94
CA PRO A 175 -0.79 -1.06 16.08
C PRO A 175 -1.43 -0.39 14.87
N GLY A 176 -2.60 -0.91 14.47
CA GLY A 176 -3.40 -0.33 13.42
C GLY A 176 -4.89 -0.43 13.72
N ALA A 177 -5.62 0.59 13.29
CA ALA A 177 -7.05 0.69 13.41
C ALA A 177 -7.71 0.91 12.04
N GLY A 178 -8.90 0.36 11.87
CA GLY A 178 -9.65 0.53 10.63
C GLY A 178 -11.15 0.44 10.86
N MET A 179 -11.88 1.30 10.20
CA MET A 179 -13.33 1.32 10.24
C MET A 179 -13.89 1.24 8.82
N ALA A 180 -14.95 0.49 8.65
CA ALA A 180 -15.70 0.40 7.41
C ALA A 180 -17.19 0.48 7.67
N GLU A 181 -17.89 1.20 6.80
CA GLU A 181 -19.32 1.43 6.88
C GLU A 181 -19.95 1.32 5.51
N GLU A 182 -21.15 0.77 5.41
CA GLU A 182 -21.96 0.71 4.21
C GLU A 182 -23.44 0.88 4.58
N PRO A 183 -24.17 1.77 3.92
CA PRO A 183 -25.60 1.95 4.15
C PRO A 183 -26.38 0.69 3.74
N LEU A 184 -27.39 0.36 4.51
CA LEU A 184 -28.37 -0.68 4.17
C LEU A 184 -29.54 -0.05 3.40
N ASP A 185 -29.67 -0.43 2.14
CA ASP A 185 -30.86 -0.06 1.37
C ASP A 185 -32.00 -1.00 1.71
N ASN A 186 -33.03 -0.48 2.39
CA ASN A 186 -34.09 -1.23 3.07
C ASN A 186 -35.05 -2.02 2.16
N LEU A 187 -34.85 -2.11 0.85
CA LEU A 187 -35.96 -2.51 0.00
C LEU A 187 -35.94 -3.91 -0.63
N GLU A 188 -34.80 -4.62 -0.71
CA GLU A 188 -34.82 -5.91 -1.44
C GLU A 188 -33.79 -6.97 -0.99
N GLU A 189 -33.13 -6.82 0.17
CA GLU A 189 -32.06 -7.74 0.52
C GLU A 189 -32.55 -8.89 1.40
N GLY A 190 -32.56 -10.08 0.83
CA GLY A 190 -32.78 -11.31 1.59
C GLY A 190 -31.66 -11.56 2.61
N PRO A 191 -31.88 -12.43 3.64
CA PRO A 191 -30.93 -12.69 4.73
C PRO A 191 -29.53 -13.06 4.28
N LEU A 192 -29.39 -13.70 3.12
CA LEU A 192 -28.11 -14.09 2.55
C LEU A 192 -27.30 -12.89 2.06
N SER A 193 -27.95 -11.92 1.41
CA SER A 193 -27.32 -10.69 0.94
C SER A 193 -26.78 -9.87 2.11
N PHE A 194 -27.56 -9.74 3.19
CA PHE A 194 -27.14 -9.09 4.43
C PHE A 194 -25.87 -9.74 5.02
N LEU A 195 -25.85 -11.07 5.14
CA LEU A 195 -24.69 -11.80 5.66
C LEU A 195 -23.44 -11.61 4.77
N MET A 196 -23.62 -11.57 3.45
CA MET A 196 -22.52 -11.33 2.52
C MET A 196 -21.98 -9.90 2.65
N LYS A 197 -22.84 -8.89 2.73
CA LYS A 197 -22.44 -7.49 2.98
C LYS A 197 -21.70 -7.37 4.31
N ARG A 198 -22.27 -7.90 5.39
CA ARG A 198 -21.65 -7.88 6.72
C ARG A 198 -20.22 -8.44 6.68
N ARG A 199 -20.04 -9.60 6.05
CA ARG A 199 -18.72 -10.22 5.88
C ARG A 199 -17.75 -9.36 5.07
N THR A 200 -18.25 -8.69 4.02
CA THR A 200 -17.45 -7.81 3.17
C THR A 200 -16.96 -6.58 3.95
N ILE A 201 -17.84 -5.93 4.73
CA ILE A 201 -17.50 -4.74 5.51
C ILE A 201 -16.53 -5.10 6.64
N GLN A 202 -16.75 -6.23 7.31
CA GLN A 202 -15.84 -6.76 8.32
C GLN A 202 -14.43 -6.97 7.73
N LYS A 203 -14.35 -7.59 6.55
CA LYS A 203 -13.08 -7.78 5.82
C LYS A 203 -12.43 -6.45 5.46
N LEU A 204 -13.23 -5.47 5.04
CA LEU A 204 -12.73 -4.14 4.68
C LEU A 204 -12.17 -3.39 5.90
N ALA A 205 -12.83 -3.47 7.06
CA ALA A 205 -12.32 -2.90 8.32
C ALA A 205 -10.95 -3.51 8.69
N ILE A 206 -10.82 -4.83 8.59
CA ILE A 206 -9.53 -5.51 8.82
C ILE A 206 -8.47 -5.06 7.81
N GLN A 207 -8.80 -4.93 6.52
CA GLN A 207 -7.87 -4.47 5.51
C GLN A 207 -7.38 -3.04 5.75
N LYS A 208 -8.28 -2.14 6.17
CA LYS A 208 -7.91 -0.76 6.53
C LYS A 208 -6.99 -0.75 7.76
N ALA A 209 -7.28 -1.54 8.79
CA ALA A 209 -6.44 -1.65 9.97
C ALA A 209 -5.04 -2.20 9.66
N VAL A 210 -4.92 -3.19 8.75
CA VAL A 210 -3.62 -3.69 8.27
C VAL A 210 -2.84 -2.59 7.55
N SER A 211 -3.49 -1.87 6.63
CA SER A 211 -2.86 -0.77 5.90
C SER A 211 -2.37 0.32 6.87
N ASP A 212 -3.17 0.70 7.85
CA ASP A 212 -2.81 1.70 8.87
C ASP A 212 -1.61 1.24 9.72
N ALA A 213 -1.59 -0.02 10.17
CA ALA A 213 -0.44 -0.56 10.90
C ALA A 213 0.86 -0.48 10.10
N PHE A 214 0.83 -0.86 8.82
CA PHE A 214 2.02 -0.82 7.98
C PHE A 214 2.51 0.60 7.67
N GLN A 215 1.62 1.60 7.57
CA GLN A 215 2.02 2.99 7.32
C GLN A 215 2.94 3.57 8.41
N LYS A 216 2.85 3.04 9.61
CA LYS A 216 3.67 3.43 10.77
C LYS A 216 5.04 2.75 10.78
N LEU A 217 5.34 1.89 9.80
CA LEU A 217 6.61 1.20 9.65
C LEU A 217 7.43 1.81 8.51
N LEU A 218 8.72 1.97 8.75
CA LEU A 218 9.68 2.37 7.75
C LEU A 218 10.79 1.31 7.65
N ILE A 219 11.02 0.83 6.45
CA ILE A 219 12.10 -0.10 6.14
C ILE A 219 13.35 0.72 5.83
N VAL A 220 14.44 0.44 6.53
CA VAL A 220 15.75 1.06 6.34
C VAL A 220 16.70 0.01 5.76
N ILE A 221 17.11 0.20 4.51
CA ILE A 221 18.03 -0.71 3.83
C ILE A 221 19.43 -0.11 3.93
N LEU A 222 20.32 -0.77 4.66
CA LEU A 222 21.70 -0.36 4.83
C LEU A 222 22.53 -0.66 3.57
N GLU A 223 23.72 -0.05 3.46
CA GLU A 223 24.67 -0.33 2.36
C GLU A 223 25.10 -1.80 2.31
N SER A 224 25.21 -2.41 3.47
CA SER A 224 25.53 -3.84 3.62
C SER A 224 24.42 -4.79 3.12
N GLY A 225 23.24 -4.26 2.73
CA GLY A 225 22.06 -5.05 2.40
C GLY A 225 21.25 -5.50 3.62
N LYS A 226 21.72 -5.26 4.85
CA LYS A 226 20.94 -5.52 6.05
C LYS A 226 19.73 -4.59 6.14
N ILE A 227 18.65 -5.10 6.70
CA ILE A 227 17.38 -4.38 6.88
C ILE A 227 17.22 -4.03 8.35
N ALA A 228 16.83 -2.79 8.62
CA ALA A 228 16.32 -2.35 9.91
C ALA A 228 14.88 -1.87 9.74
N VAL A 229 14.12 -1.87 10.82
CA VAL A 229 12.75 -1.36 10.85
C VAL A 229 12.66 -0.23 11.87
N GLU A 230 12.09 0.89 11.45
CA GLU A 230 11.77 2.01 12.33
C GLU A 230 10.25 2.09 12.48
N TYR A 231 9.77 2.15 13.72
CA TYR A 231 8.38 2.44 14.02
C TYR A 231 8.19 3.96 14.15
N ARG A 232 7.29 4.51 13.35
CA ARG A 232 6.91 5.93 13.34
C ARG A 232 5.43 6.05 13.62
N PRO A 233 5.01 6.30 14.87
CA PRO A 233 3.62 6.59 15.15
C PRO A 233 3.16 7.79 14.33
N CYS A 234 1.93 7.72 13.81
CA CYS A 234 1.32 8.87 13.13
C CYS A 234 1.05 9.97 14.17
N GLU A 235 1.53 11.18 13.91
CA GLU A 235 1.29 12.34 14.79
C GLU A 235 -0.05 13.02 14.47
N GLU A 236 -0.88 12.47 13.60
CA GLU A 236 -2.21 13.01 13.36
C GLU A 236 -3.04 12.87 14.64
N ILE A 237 -3.33 14.01 15.24
CA ILE A 237 -4.30 14.16 16.32
C ILE A 237 -5.65 13.73 15.72
N THR A 238 -6.05 12.50 15.96
CA THR A 238 -7.44 12.13 15.78
C THR A 238 -8.19 12.81 16.89
N ASP A 239 -9.17 13.68 16.56
CA ASP A 239 -10.21 14.13 17.47
C ASP A 239 -10.98 12.89 17.96
N ALA A 240 -10.43 12.21 18.93
CA ALA A 240 -11.00 11.00 19.49
C ALA A 240 -11.55 11.35 20.84
N SER A 241 -12.86 11.26 20.96
CA SER A 241 -13.57 11.16 22.24
C SER A 241 -13.23 9.88 23.02
N THR A 242 -12.12 9.23 22.72
CA THR A 242 -11.60 8.00 23.34
C THR A 242 -10.10 8.10 23.58
N GLU A 243 -9.60 9.26 24.05
CA GLU A 243 -8.20 9.48 24.35
C GLU A 243 -7.61 8.47 25.34
N ASP A 244 -8.39 8.00 26.31
CA ASP A 244 -7.88 7.13 27.37
C ASP A 244 -7.54 5.70 26.89
N GLU A 245 -8.29 5.13 25.95
CA GLU A 245 -8.00 3.79 25.41
C GLU A 245 -6.86 3.78 24.37
N LEU A 246 -6.68 4.88 23.62
CA LEU A 246 -5.60 5.04 22.66
C LEU A 246 -4.28 5.41 23.34
N GLN A 247 -4.30 6.19 24.43
CA GLN A 247 -3.11 6.54 25.21
C GLN A 247 -2.44 5.30 25.80
N ASP A 248 -3.19 4.32 26.24
CA ASP A 248 -2.64 3.04 26.77
C ASP A 248 -1.96 2.20 25.71
N LEU A 249 -2.38 2.30 24.44
CA LEU A 249 -1.74 1.64 23.30
C LEU A 249 -0.47 2.39 22.82
N ILE A 250 -0.48 3.72 22.88
CA ILE A 250 0.63 4.58 22.42
C ILE A 250 1.76 4.63 23.46
N GLN A 251 1.46 4.65 24.76
CA GLN A 251 2.49 4.70 25.82
C GLN A 251 3.35 3.44 25.93
N LYS A 252 2.91 2.31 25.35
CA LYS A 252 3.68 1.05 25.37
C LYS A 252 4.80 0.96 24.33
N PHE A 253 4.89 1.91 23.37
CA PHE A 253 5.82 1.77 22.24
C PHE A 253 6.67 3.03 22.00
N PRO A 254 7.82 3.19 22.69
CA PRO A 254 8.75 4.27 22.40
C PRO A 254 9.38 4.10 21.00
N ARG A 255 9.74 5.23 20.37
CA ARG A 255 10.51 5.26 19.10
C ARG A 255 11.81 4.49 19.28
N LYS A 256 11.93 3.30 18.73
CA LYS A 256 13.16 2.50 18.73
C LYS A 256 13.50 2.05 17.32
N LEU A 257 14.77 2.14 16.96
CA LEU A 257 15.32 1.55 15.75
C LEU A 257 15.70 0.10 16.07
N TYR A 258 15.15 -0.85 15.32
CA TYR A 258 15.37 -2.27 15.52
C TYR A 258 16.25 -2.85 14.41
N PHE A 259 17.32 -3.53 14.78
CA PHE A 259 18.26 -4.14 13.85
C PHE A 259 18.23 -5.66 14.00
N LEU A 260 18.37 -6.36 12.88
CA LEU A 260 18.67 -7.79 12.87
C LEU A 260 20.18 -7.97 13.12
N HIS A 261 20.51 -8.72 14.13
CA HIS A 261 21.90 -9.12 14.44
C HIS A 261 22.37 -10.26 13.55
#